data_7876d1e881bb5dbff22ae16701cdd9f7
#
_entry.id   7876d1e881bb5dbff22ae16701cdd9f7
#
_cell.length_a   1.000
_cell.length_b   1.000
_cell.length_c   1.000
_cell.angle_alpha   90.00
_cell.angle_beta   90.00
_cell.angle_gamma   90.00
#
_symmetry.space_group_name_H-M   'P 1'
#
loop_
_entity.id
_entity.type
_entity.pdbx_description
1 polymer ?
#
loop_
_entity_poly.entity_id
_entity_poly.type
_entity_poly.pdbx_seq_one_letter_code
_entity_poly.pdbx_strand_id
1 'polypeptide(L)'
;MTVREQMRARGVPYGWPKALIMVVLLCLLADPAPSGAGDLKDIVKNLWGGDGICLERVGPTCDPHFLASSLGGLESLNTALASNVGFFAFNSTVTGYTFDIERGVPVQTQRSLGPLLGERAITLGARKLNVAFSYTRVKYTRFEGESLDKLSLTFSHIDQNGDGVLTGAETDTIQAELDLEIEQEVFALFATYGLTRAWDVDVVFPVVTTRVRAEAQATVVSTLPATVHSFGPDSDPSTSTESGEETGIGDIIVRSKYNFLRDYGSWPDLAIVGQVKLATGDEDNLLGTGETNVLGLLVASRTFGPATPHVNLGYEFSTDSTQNNVRYVVGFDAQMLPALTLAFDVLGRWEHDGDGVGDHTLDFAVGAKWNLFRVLPVSANVLLPLNKDEGLRADVIWTVGIEYTF
;
A
#
# COMPACT_ATOMS: atom_id res chain seq x y z
N MET A 1 -40.68 -31.20 2.06
CA MET A 1 -39.41 -31.11 2.79
C MET A 1 -38.78 -29.78 2.42
N THR A 2 -38.70 -28.85 3.36
CA THR A 2 -38.19 -27.51 3.09
C THR A 2 -36.65 -27.54 3.03
N VAL A 3 -36.00 -26.60 2.32
CA VAL A 3 -34.53 -26.46 2.23
C VAL A 3 -33.89 -26.48 3.62
N ARG A 4 -34.58 -25.97 4.64
CA ARG A 4 -34.19 -26.01 6.05
C ARG A 4 -34.05 -27.42 6.61
N GLU A 5 -34.90 -28.35 6.22
CA GLU A 5 -34.87 -29.74 6.69
C GLU A 5 -33.76 -30.56 6.01
N GLN A 6 -33.47 -30.25 4.74
CA GLN A 6 -32.38 -30.90 4.01
C GLN A 6 -30.98 -30.47 4.49
N MET A 7 -30.80 -29.22 4.93
CA MET A 7 -29.53 -28.74 5.49
C MET A 7 -29.24 -29.34 6.89
N ARG A 8 -30.28 -29.51 7.72
CA ARG A 8 -30.14 -30.16 9.03
C ARG A 8 -29.76 -31.65 8.93
N ALA A 9 -30.21 -32.33 7.90
CA ALA A 9 -29.91 -33.75 7.68
C ALA A 9 -28.46 -34.01 7.20
N ARG A 10 -27.73 -32.98 6.76
CA ARG A 10 -26.34 -33.08 6.23
C ARG A 10 -25.26 -32.52 7.16
N GLY A 11 -25.59 -32.12 8.40
CA GLY A 11 -24.62 -31.70 9.41
C GLY A 11 -23.86 -30.41 9.10
N VAL A 12 -24.37 -29.57 8.20
CA VAL A 12 -23.76 -28.26 7.89
C VAL A 12 -24.22 -27.25 8.96
N PRO A 13 -23.33 -26.67 9.77
CA PRO A 13 -23.72 -25.72 10.79
C PRO A 13 -24.21 -24.42 10.14
N TYR A 14 -25.49 -24.12 10.29
CA TYR A 14 -26.20 -22.94 9.76
C TYR A 14 -25.74 -21.59 10.37
N GLY A 15 -24.71 -21.58 11.20
CA GLY A 15 -24.24 -20.43 11.94
C GLY A 15 -23.06 -19.66 11.31
N TRP A 16 -22.37 -20.22 10.33
CA TRP A 16 -21.13 -19.68 9.80
C TRP A 16 -21.25 -18.30 9.09
N PRO A 17 -22.26 -18.05 8.23
CA PRO A 17 -22.35 -16.73 7.60
C PRO A 17 -22.68 -15.60 8.59
N LYS A 18 -23.42 -15.91 9.67
CA LYS A 18 -23.71 -14.90 10.71
C LYS A 18 -22.51 -14.62 11.61
N ALA A 19 -21.70 -15.62 11.91
CA ALA A 19 -20.47 -15.46 12.69
C ALA A 19 -19.42 -14.66 11.90
N LEU A 20 -19.27 -14.90 10.59
CA LEU A 20 -18.36 -14.17 9.74
C LEU A 20 -18.77 -12.68 9.61
N ILE A 21 -20.07 -12.43 9.39
CA ILE A 21 -20.62 -11.05 9.34
C ILE A 21 -20.47 -10.36 10.69
N MET A 22 -20.63 -11.07 11.80
CA MET A 22 -20.49 -10.50 13.14
C MET A 22 -19.04 -10.18 13.49
N VAL A 23 -18.06 -10.97 13.04
CA VAL A 23 -16.63 -10.68 13.21
C VAL A 23 -16.23 -9.45 12.38
N VAL A 24 -16.71 -9.34 11.14
CA VAL A 24 -16.47 -8.16 10.28
C VAL A 24 -17.11 -6.90 10.88
N LEU A 25 -18.34 -6.98 11.40
CA LEU A 25 -18.98 -5.85 12.09
C LEU A 25 -18.26 -5.48 13.40
N LEU A 26 -17.72 -6.44 14.15
CA LEU A 26 -16.96 -6.18 15.37
C LEU A 26 -15.61 -5.52 15.08
N CYS A 27 -14.96 -5.86 13.97
CA CYS A 27 -13.73 -5.17 13.52
C CYS A 27 -14.01 -3.73 13.04
N LEU A 28 -15.20 -3.48 12.47
CA LEU A 28 -15.62 -2.14 12.02
C LEU A 28 -16.15 -1.24 13.15
N LEU A 29 -16.43 -1.81 14.34
CA LEU A 29 -16.92 -1.10 15.52
C LEU A 29 -15.85 -0.92 16.62
N ALA A 30 -14.62 -1.32 16.37
CA ALA A 30 -13.50 -0.97 17.25
C ALA A 30 -13.25 0.54 17.06
N ASP A 31 -13.74 1.35 17.98
CA ASP A 31 -13.33 2.75 18.06
C ASP A 31 -11.81 2.76 18.20
N PRO A 32 -11.07 3.49 17.33
CA PRO A 32 -9.65 3.69 17.53
C PRO A 32 -9.47 4.34 18.91
N ALA A 33 -8.59 3.79 19.73
CA ALA A 33 -8.22 4.43 20.98
C ALA A 33 -7.66 5.82 20.63
N PRO A 34 -8.08 6.91 21.31
CA PRO A 34 -7.52 8.23 21.05
C PRO A 34 -6.03 8.17 21.34
N SER A 35 -5.21 8.22 20.29
CA SER A 35 -3.77 8.38 20.44
C SER A 35 -3.51 9.83 20.84
N GLY A 36 -2.74 10.02 21.90
CA GLY A 36 -2.35 11.35 22.37
C GLY A 36 -1.13 11.91 21.63
N ALA A 37 -0.75 11.32 20.48
CA ALA A 37 0.29 11.79 19.61
C ALA A 37 -0.35 12.69 18.52
N GLY A 38 0.36 13.75 18.11
CA GLY A 38 -0.02 14.54 16.93
C GLY A 38 -0.03 13.66 15.67
N ASP A 39 -0.40 14.23 14.54
CA ASP A 39 -0.49 13.54 13.25
C ASP A 39 0.80 12.79 12.91
N LEU A 40 0.68 11.57 12.37
CA LEU A 40 1.84 10.72 12.05
C LEU A 40 2.79 11.38 11.03
N LYS A 41 2.27 12.19 10.12
CA LYS A 41 3.07 12.94 9.14
C LYS A 41 4.03 13.94 9.80
N ASP A 42 3.72 14.40 11.01
CA ASP A 42 4.50 15.40 11.73
C ASP A 42 5.52 14.80 12.72
N ILE A 43 5.58 13.46 12.85
CA ILE A 43 6.48 12.79 13.82
C ILE A 43 7.93 13.25 13.67
N VAL A 44 8.46 13.28 12.44
CA VAL A 44 9.85 13.72 12.22
C VAL A 44 10.01 15.20 12.50
N LYS A 45 9.04 16.03 12.16
CA LYS A 45 9.03 17.46 12.46
C LYS A 45 9.00 17.71 13.96
N ASN A 46 8.26 16.90 14.70
CA ASN A 46 8.10 17.02 16.15
C ASN A 46 9.34 16.60 16.95
N LEU A 47 10.29 15.85 16.36
CA LEU A 47 11.55 15.48 17.00
C LEU A 47 12.28 16.68 17.62
N TRP A 48 12.14 17.85 17.02
CA TRP A 48 12.81 19.08 17.46
C TRP A 48 11.87 20.21 17.89
N GLY A 49 10.60 19.88 18.16
CA GLY A 49 9.64 20.83 18.75
C GLY A 49 8.70 21.55 17.77
N GLY A 50 8.58 21.05 16.52
CA GLY A 50 7.54 21.49 15.58
C GLY A 50 7.88 22.72 14.72
N ASP A 51 8.62 23.71 15.27
CA ASP A 51 8.94 24.96 14.57
C ASP A 51 10.36 25.02 14.00
N GLY A 52 11.10 23.92 14.03
CA GLY A 52 12.49 23.81 13.61
C GLY A 52 13.41 23.39 14.76
N ILE A 53 14.70 23.24 14.46
CA ILE A 53 15.69 22.81 15.47
C ILE A 53 15.96 23.95 16.43
N CYS A 54 15.58 23.75 17.69
CA CYS A 54 15.88 24.64 18.78
C CYS A 54 17.22 24.31 19.43
N LEU A 55 18.18 25.19 19.26
CA LEU A 55 19.36 25.23 20.09
C LEU A 55 18.99 25.86 21.45
N GLU A 56 19.85 25.79 22.42
CA GLU A 56 19.69 26.21 23.81
C GLU A 56 18.48 27.11 24.13
N ARG A 57 17.54 26.64 24.95
CA ARG A 57 16.35 27.40 25.34
C ARG A 57 16.74 28.63 26.19
N VAL A 58 16.83 29.78 25.56
CA VAL A 58 16.90 31.06 26.26
C VAL A 58 15.46 31.57 26.41
N GLY A 59 14.74 31.12 27.44
CA GLY A 59 13.35 31.53 27.70
C GLY A 59 12.30 30.55 27.16
N PRO A 60 11.00 30.91 27.21
CA PRO A 60 9.89 30.04 26.82
C PRO A 60 9.68 29.94 25.30
N THR A 61 10.39 30.72 24.49
CA THR A 61 10.28 30.76 23.03
C THR A 61 11.59 30.27 22.37
N CYS A 62 11.46 29.28 21.53
CA CYS A 62 12.51 28.88 20.63
C CYS A 62 12.63 29.90 19.48
N ASP A 63 13.82 30.45 19.25
CA ASP A 63 14.12 31.24 18.05
C ASP A 63 14.86 30.32 17.07
N PRO A 64 14.22 29.82 15.99
CA PRO A 64 14.85 28.90 15.08
C PRO A 64 15.91 29.62 14.25
N HIS A 65 17.17 29.28 14.46
CA HIS A 65 18.30 29.83 13.67
C HIS A 65 18.64 28.97 12.45
N PHE A 66 18.06 27.77 12.31
CA PHE A 66 18.36 26.82 11.25
C PHE A 66 17.14 26.55 10.37
N LEU A 67 17.37 26.52 9.06
CA LEU A 67 16.32 26.36 8.07
C LEU A 67 15.75 24.94 8.12
N ALA A 68 14.43 24.84 8.23
CA ALA A 68 13.69 23.59 8.10
C ALA A 68 13.63 23.05 6.66
N SER A 69 14.31 23.70 5.70
CA SER A 69 14.27 23.30 4.27
C SER A 69 14.76 21.88 4.00
N SER A 70 15.62 21.33 4.89
CA SER A 70 16.07 19.94 4.80
C SER A 70 14.96 18.93 5.10
N LEU A 71 13.84 19.37 5.67
CA LEU A 71 12.65 18.52 5.92
C LEU A 71 11.74 18.41 4.70
N GLY A 72 11.98 19.17 3.61
CA GLY A 72 11.16 19.12 2.39
C GLY A 72 11.11 17.73 1.73
N GLY A 73 12.16 16.91 1.88
CA GLY A 73 12.16 15.51 1.43
C GLY A 73 11.18 14.61 2.18
N LEU A 74 10.72 15.01 3.37
CA LEU A 74 9.79 14.23 4.18
C LEU A 74 8.34 14.34 3.68
N GLU A 75 7.95 15.44 3.03
CA GLU A 75 6.64 15.55 2.38
C GLU A 75 6.53 14.54 1.24
N SER A 76 7.60 14.38 0.45
CA SER A 76 7.66 13.36 -0.60
C SER A 76 7.61 11.94 -0.03
N LEU A 77 8.23 11.68 1.12
CA LEU A 77 8.16 10.41 1.83
C LEU A 77 6.73 10.11 2.30
N ASN A 78 6.04 11.09 2.88
CA ASN A 78 4.64 10.93 3.33
C ASN A 78 3.71 10.62 2.15
N THR A 79 3.86 11.33 1.02
CA THR A 79 3.13 11.07 -0.21
C THR A 79 3.41 9.67 -0.77
N ALA A 80 4.67 9.25 -0.79
CA ALA A 80 5.06 7.91 -1.25
C ALA A 80 4.48 6.81 -0.35
N LEU A 81 4.45 7.03 0.97
CA LEU A 81 3.89 6.10 1.94
C LEU A 81 2.39 5.91 1.73
N ALA A 82 1.65 7.00 1.64
CA ALA A 82 0.22 6.99 1.38
C ALA A 82 -0.13 6.35 0.03
N SER A 83 0.65 6.61 -1.02
CA SER A 83 0.46 6.03 -2.37
C SER A 83 0.62 4.50 -2.37
N ASN A 84 1.50 3.94 -1.55
CA ASN A 84 1.73 2.51 -1.47
C ASN A 84 0.56 1.75 -0.84
N VAL A 85 -0.21 2.34 0.08
CA VAL A 85 -1.43 1.73 0.65
C VAL A 85 -2.41 1.32 -0.46
N GLY A 86 -2.64 2.19 -1.42
CA GLY A 86 -3.50 1.90 -2.58
C GLY A 86 -2.97 0.78 -3.48
N PHE A 87 -1.65 0.58 -3.54
CA PHE A 87 -1.02 -0.45 -4.36
C PHE A 87 -1.22 -1.86 -3.79
N PHE A 88 -1.17 -2.04 -2.46
CA PHE A 88 -1.26 -3.37 -1.83
C PHE A 88 -2.68 -3.93 -1.74
N ALA A 89 -3.70 -3.12 -1.97
CA ALA A 89 -5.08 -3.59 -2.01
C ALA A 89 -5.45 -4.34 -3.31
N PHE A 90 -4.48 -4.66 -4.19
CA PHE A 90 -4.74 -5.39 -5.43
C PHE A 90 -4.58 -6.89 -5.24
N ASN A 91 -5.69 -7.59 -5.12
CA ASN A 91 -5.77 -9.02 -5.37
C ASN A 91 -6.60 -9.28 -6.63
N SER A 92 -6.20 -10.27 -7.42
CA SER A 92 -7.00 -10.70 -8.56
C SER A 92 -8.37 -11.18 -8.10
N THR A 93 -9.42 -10.64 -8.72
CA THR A 93 -10.83 -10.92 -8.39
C THR A 93 -11.38 -12.22 -8.99
N VAL A 94 -10.57 -12.94 -9.77
CA VAL A 94 -11.01 -14.14 -10.47
C VAL A 94 -10.56 -15.39 -9.77
N THR A 95 -11.51 -16.20 -9.32
CA THR A 95 -11.27 -17.50 -8.70
C THR A 95 -11.52 -18.63 -9.71
N GLY A 96 -10.76 -19.70 -9.62
CA GLY A 96 -10.94 -20.90 -10.44
C GLY A 96 -12.14 -21.76 -10.01
N TYR A 97 -12.84 -21.42 -8.93
CA TYR A 97 -13.97 -22.17 -8.40
C TYR A 97 -15.13 -21.24 -8.05
N THR A 98 -16.36 -21.78 -8.18
CA THR A 98 -17.61 -21.14 -7.74
C THR A 98 -18.42 -22.19 -6.98
N PHE A 99 -19.12 -21.77 -5.94
CA PHE A 99 -20.08 -22.65 -5.27
C PHE A 99 -21.43 -22.55 -5.99
N ASP A 100 -21.90 -23.65 -6.55
CA ASP A 100 -23.23 -23.74 -7.15
C ASP A 100 -24.24 -23.97 -6.02
N ILE A 101 -24.97 -22.92 -5.66
CA ILE A 101 -25.94 -22.95 -4.54
C ILE A 101 -27.10 -23.90 -4.85
N GLU A 102 -27.53 -24.03 -6.11
CA GLU A 102 -28.64 -24.90 -6.50
C GLU A 102 -28.26 -26.38 -6.37
N ARG A 103 -27.02 -26.71 -6.74
CA ARG A 103 -26.49 -28.07 -6.67
C ARG A 103 -25.85 -28.39 -5.32
N GLY A 104 -25.51 -27.38 -4.51
CA GLY A 104 -24.84 -27.52 -3.24
C GLY A 104 -23.41 -28.07 -3.35
N VAL A 105 -22.72 -27.81 -4.48
CA VAL A 105 -21.38 -28.35 -4.77
C VAL A 105 -20.47 -27.28 -5.35
N PRO A 106 -19.15 -27.35 -5.07
CA PRO A 106 -18.18 -26.50 -5.75
C PRO A 106 -18.04 -26.93 -7.21
N VAL A 107 -18.02 -25.93 -8.12
CA VAL A 107 -17.82 -26.12 -9.55
C VAL A 107 -16.54 -25.43 -9.96
N GLN A 108 -15.62 -26.17 -10.56
CA GLN A 108 -14.41 -25.59 -11.15
C GLN A 108 -14.80 -24.83 -12.42
N THR A 109 -14.55 -23.51 -12.42
CA THR A 109 -14.84 -22.63 -13.55
C THR A 109 -13.63 -22.45 -14.43
N GLN A 110 -12.43 -22.64 -13.88
CA GLN A 110 -11.15 -22.53 -14.56
C GLN A 110 -10.15 -23.53 -14.01
N ARG A 111 -9.11 -23.85 -14.81
CA ARG A 111 -8.09 -24.82 -14.40
C ARG A 111 -7.24 -24.29 -13.25
N SER A 112 -6.74 -23.05 -13.33
CA SER A 112 -5.97 -22.45 -12.25
C SER A 112 -6.84 -21.52 -11.38
N LEU A 113 -6.36 -21.24 -10.18
CA LEU A 113 -7.02 -20.36 -9.20
C LEU A 113 -6.82 -18.86 -9.48
N GLY A 114 -6.12 -18.51 -10.54
CA GLY A 114 -5.86 -17.14 -10.97
C GLY A 114 -4.53 -16.57 -10.47
N PRO A 115 -4.15 -15.37 -10.98
CA PRO A 115 -2.94 -14.68 -10.59
C PRO A 115 -3.02 -14.16 -9.16
N LEU A 116 -1.94 -13.58 -8.67
CA LEU A 116 -1.88 -12.96 -7.33
C LEU A 116 -2.20 -11.47 -7.40
N LEU A 117 -1.39 -10.73 -8.15
CA LEU A 117 -1.48 -9.27 -8.25
C LEU A 117 -1.88 -8.80 -9.65
N GLY A 118 -1.54 -9.57 -10.70
CA GLY A 118 -2.02 -9.31 -12.05
C GLY A 118 -3.50 -9.62 -12.23
N GLU A 119 -4.11 -9.06 -13.28
CA GLU A 119 -5.49 -9.30 -13.67
C GLU A 119 -5.57 -10.19 -14.90
N ARG A 120 -6.57 -11.08 -14.95
CA ARG A 120 -7.00 -11.77 -16.17
C ARG A 120 -8.14 -11.04 -16.84
N ALA A 121 -8.23 -11.17 -18.16
CA ALA A 121 -9.31 -10.57 -18.95
C ALA A 121 -10.69 -11.16 -18.66
N ILE A 122 -10.76 -12.37 -18.15
CA ILE A 122 -12.02 -13.05 -17.82
C ILE A 122 -12.71 -12.43 -16.60
N THR A 123 -14.03 -12.49 -16.59
CA THR A 123 -14.92 -12.01 -15.54
C THR A 123 -15.39 -13.14 -14.62
N LEU A 124 -15.93 -12.77 -13.46
CA LEU A 124 -16.54 -13.70 -12.50
C LEU A 124 -17.75 -14.47 -13.09
N GLY A 125 -18.47 -13.81 -14.00
CA GLY A 125 -19.69 -14.34 -14.63
C GLY A 125 -20.98 -13.88 -13.93
N ALA A 126 -22.08 -13.94 -14.69
CA ALA A 126 -23.33 -13.34 -14.29
C ALA A 126 -23.88 -13.87 -12.95
N ARG A 127 -24.32 -12.94 -12.09
CA ARG A 127 -25.01 -13.20 -10.81
C ARG A 127 -24.16 -13.97 -9.78
N LYS A 128 -22.84 -13.93 -9.90
CA LYS A 128 -21.92 -14.48 -8.93
C LYS A 128 -21.39 -13.38 -8.03
N LEU A 129 -21.17 -13.71 -6.77
CA LEU A 129 -20.56 -12.83 -5.79
C LEU A 129 -19.27 -13.50 -5.29
N ASN A 130 -18.16 -12.82 -5.39
CA ASN A 130 -16.92 -13.19 -4.73
C ASN A 130 -16.69 -12.24 -3.54
N VAL A 131 -16.35 -12.81 -2.39
CA VAL A 131 -15.91 -12.08 -1.21
C VAL A 131 -14.53 -12.60 -0.84
N ALA A 132 -13.58 -11.70 -0.67
CA ALA A 132 -12.22 -12.03 -0.32
C ALA A 132 -11.70 -11.11 0.78
N PHE A 133 -10.76 -11.63 1.58
CA PHE A 133 -10.01 -10.89 2.56
C PHE A 133 -8.52 -11.07 2.27
N SER A 134 -7.75 -10.02 2.42
CA SER A 134 -6.30 -10.08 2.43
C SER A 134 -5.72 -9.35 3.64
N TYR A 135 -4.55 -9.81 4.06
CA TYR A 135 -3.70 -9.14 5.02
C TYR A 135 -2.33 -8.98 4.40
N THR A 136 -1.86 -7.74 4.36
CA THR A 136 -0.53 -7.37 3.87
C THR A 136 0.23 -6.69 4.98
N ARG A 137 1.50 -7.06 5.16
CA ARG A 137 2.43 -6.38 6.06
C ARG A 137 3.66 -5.95 5.28
N VAL A 138 4.06 -4.71 5.50
CA VAL A 138 5.23 -4.10 4.90
C VAL A 138 6.03 -3.34 5.98
N LYS A 139 7.35 -3.52 5.96
CA LYS A 139 8.32 -2.66 6.66
C LYS A 139 9.17 -2.00 5.59
N TYR A 140 9.10 -0.67 5.53
CA TYR A 140 9.90 0.09 4.58
C TYR A 140 11.33 0.19 5.09
N THR A 141 12.30 0.13 4.18
CA THR A 141 13.72 0.11 4.51
C THR A 141 14.52 1.17 3.76
N ARG A 142 13.98 1.69 2.65
CA ARG A 142 14.65 2.68 1.81
C ARG A 142 13.65 3.70 1.26
N PHE A 143 14.15 4.91 1.06
CA PHE A 143 13.48 5.98 0.32
C PHE A 143 14.51 6.65 -0.61
N GLU A 144 14.20 6.75 -1.91
CA GLU A 144 15.07 7.32 -2.94
C GLU A 144 16.51 6.74 -2.90
N GLY A 145 16.61 5.43 -2.70
CA GLY A 145 17.89 4.71 -2.61
C GLY A 145 18.60 4.80 -1.26
N GLU A 146 18.27 5.79 -0.44
CA GLU A 146 18.86 5.95 0.89
C GLU A 146 18.18 5.01 1.91
N SER A 147 18.98 4.53 2.87
CA SER A 147 18.46 3.68 3.94
C SER A 147 17.72 4.50 4.99
N LEU A 148 16.51 4.07 5.37
CA LEU A 148 15.70 4.77 6.38
C LEU A 148 16.31 4.70 7.78
N ASP A 149 17.20 3.74 8.05
CA ASP A 149 17.93 3.61 9.33
C ASP A 149 19.14 4.54 9.46
N LYS A 150 19.48 5.32 8.41
CA LYS A 150 20.65 6.20 8.36
C LYS A 150 20.46 7.38 7.42
N LEU A 151 19.32 8.06 7.54
CA LEU A 151 19.11 9.27 6.77
C LEU A 151 19.95 10.41 7.34
N SER A 152 20.74 11.07 6.49
CA SER A 152 21.55 12.20 6.89
C SER A 152 20.88 13.50 6.49
N LEU A 153 20.58 14.36 7.45
CA LEU A 153 19.98 15.66 7.25
C LEU A 153 20.97 16.74 7.65
N THR A 154 21.08 17.78 6.82
CA THR A 154 21.92 18.95 7.13
C THR A 154 21.04 20.19 7.17
N PHE A 155 21.07 20.91 8.28
CA PHE A 155 20.34 22.15 8.47
C PHE A 155 21.31 23.31 8.41
N SER A 156 21.08 24.23 7.49
CA SER A 156 21.87 25.45 7.31
C SER A 156 21.32 26.57 8.18
N HIS A 157 22.19 27.41 8.70
CA HIS A 157 21.84 28.60 9.46
C HIS A 157 21.08 29.60 8.57
N ILE A 158 20.18 30.37 9.13
CA ILE A 158 19.55 31.49 8.44
C ILE A 158 20.50 32.67 8.37
N ASP A 159 20.37 33.51 7.33
CA ASP A 159 21.04 34.82 7.26
C ASP A 159 20.31 35.78 8.23
N GLN A 160 20.85 35.94 9.45
CA GLN A 160 20.22 36.76 10.49
C GLN A 160 20.38 38.27 10.24
N ASN A 161 21.45 38.68 9.59
CA ASN A 161 21.72 40.09 9.34
C ASN A 161 21.14 40.59 8.02
N GLY A 162 20.68 39.67 7.12
CA GLY A 162 20.03 39.99 5.85
C GLY A 162 20.96 40.54 4.78
N ASP A 163 22.28 40.31 4.89
CA ASP A 163 23.25 40.82 3.94
C ASP A 163 23.48 39.89 2.71
N GLY A 164 22.83 38.72 2.74
CA GLY A 164 22.91 37.70 1.67
C GLY A 164 24.18 36.84 1.73
N VAL A 165 24.97 36.94 2.80
CA VAL A 165 26.24 36.18 2.95
C VAL A 165 26.31 35.56 4.34
N LEU A 166 26.37 34.26 4.44
CA LEU A 166 26.56 33.56 5.71
C LEU A 166 28.05 33.73 6.17
N THR A 167 28.25 34.44 7.26
CA THR A 167 29.59 34.70 7.80
C THR A 167 29.62 34.43 9.34
N GLY A 168 30.84 34.12 9.85
CA GLY A 168 31.00 33.89 11.27
C GLY A 168 30.17 32.72 11.77
N ALA A 169 29.35 32.92 12.81
CA ALA A 169 28.49 31.92 13.40
C ALA A 169 27.37 31.43 12.43
N GLU A 170 27.02 32.22 11.44
CA GLU A 170 26.02 31.84 10.41
C GLU A 170 26.53 30.75 9.46
N THR A 171 27.83 30.41 9.51
CA THR A 171 28.40 29.27 8.77
C THR A 171 28.25 27.93 9.49
N ASP A 172 27.76 27.95 10.74
CA ASP A 172 27.47 26.72 11.48
C ASP A 172 26.34 25.95 10.82
N THR A 173 26.44 24.62 10.88
CA THR A 173 25.40 23.72 10.39
C THR A 173 25.03 22.72 11.47
N ILE A 174 23.82 22.18 11.41
CA ILE A 174 23.46 21.01 12.19
C ILE A 174 23.47 19.81 11.28
N GLN A 175 24.21 18.78 11.63
CA GLN A 175 24.13 17.47 11.02
C GLN A 175 23.31 16.55 11.92
N ALA A 176 22.26 15.96 11.36
CA ALA A 176 21.41 15.00 12.05
C ALA A 176 21.42 13.66 11.31
N GLU A 177 21.64 12.59 12.06
CA GLU A 177 21.39 11.21 11.60
C GLU A 177 20.00 10.82 12.12
N LEU A 178 19.12 10.40 11.19
CA LEU A 178 17.75 9.98 11.46
C LEU A 178 17.61 8.50 11.19
N ASP A 179 17.17 7.74 12.19
CA ASP A 179 16.69 6.37 12.08
C ASP A 179 15.16 6.39 12.05
N LEU A 180 14.58 5.96 10.93
CA LEU A 180 13.15 6.01 10.67
C LEU A 180 12.61 4.60 10.41
N GLU A 181 11.82 4.09 11.34
CA GLU A 181 11.08 2.85 11.19
C GLU A 181 9.64 3.14 10.77
N ILE A 182 9.24 2.58 9.61
CA ILE A 182 7.89 2.71 9.09
C ILE A 182 7.35 1.32 8.78
N GLU A 183 6.24 0.97 9.44
CA GLU A 183 5.52 -0.28 9.20
C GLU A 183 4.06 0.01 8.85
N GLN A 184 3.53 -0.72 7.87
CA GLN A 184 2.11 -0.71 7.55
C GLN A 184 1.54 -2.12 7.53
N GLU A 185 0.33 -2.25 8.09
CA GLU A 185 -0.50 -3.43 8.02
C GLU A 185 -1.81 -3.06 7.34
N VAL A 186 -2.18 -3.79 6.29
CA VAL A 186 -3.39 -3.52 5.52
C VAL A 186 -4.29 -4.76 5.53
N PHE A 187 -5.47 -4.64 6.11
CA PHE A 187 -6.55 -5.60 5.97
C PHE A 187 -7.52 -5.11 4.90
N ALA A 188 -7.68 -5.85 3.81
CA ALA A 188 -8.59 -5.45 2.74
C ALA A 188 -9.73 -6.46 2.59
N LEU A 189 -10.96 -5.94 2.55
CA LEU A 189 -12.17 -6.68 2.19
C LEU A 189 -12.53 -6.36 0.74
N PHE A 190 -12.69 -7.40 -0.07
CA PHE A 190 -13.10 -7.31 -1.47
C PHE A 190 -14.50 -7.87 -1.65
N ALA A 191 -15.31 -7.20 -2.44
CA ALA A 191 -16.62 -7.68 -2.84
C ALA A 191 -16.79 -7.46 -4.35
N THR A 192 -16.71 -8.53 -5.13
CA THR A 192 -16.85 -8.51 -6.59
C THR A 192 -18.18 -9.14 -6.99
N TYR A 193 -18.98 -8.45 -7.79
CA TYR A 193 -20.23 -8.95 -8.32
C TYR A 193 -20.26 -8.98 -9.84
N GLY A 194 -20.55 -10.15 -10.40
CA GLY A 194 -20.75 -10.34 -11.84
C GLY A 194 -22.13 -9.84 -12.28
N LEU A 195 -22.18 -8.66 -12.89
CA LEU A 195 -23.42 -8.09 -13.45
C LEU A 195 -23.91 -8.89 -14.64
N THR A 196 -22.98 -9.23 -15.52
CA THR A 196 -23.24 -10.04 -16.72
C THR A 196 -22.13 -11.09 -16.90
N ARG A 197 -22.17 -11.85 -17.99
CA ARG A 197 -21.06 -12.77 -18.34
C ARG A 197 -19.77 -12.06 -18.74
N ALA A 198 -19.85 -10.77 -19.06
CA ALA A 198 -18.73 -9.99 -19.56
C ALA A 198 -18.42 -8.75 -18.67
N TRP A 199 -19.16 -8.53 -17.59
CA TRP A 199 -19.06 -7.31 -16.80
C TRP A 199 -19.12 -7.58 -15.32
N ASP A 200 -18.08 -7.20 -14.58
CA ASP A 200 -17.98 -7.23 -13.13
C ASP A 200 -17.84 -5.83 -12.55
N VAL A 201 -18.34 -5.66 -11.34
CA VAL A 201 -18.07 -4.52 -10.47
C VAL A 201 -17.46 -5.02 -9.17
N ASP A 202 -16.57 -4.22 -8.59
CA ASP A 202 -15.80 -4.59 -7.42
C ASP A 202 -15.62 -3.40 -6.50
N VAL A 203 -15.66 -3.65 -5.19
CA VAL A 203 -15.37 -2.64 -4.16
C VAL A 203 -14.36 -3.22 -3.18
N VAL A 204 -13.37 -2.42 -2.82
CA VAL A 204 -12.34 -2.77 -1.84
C VAL A 204 -12.42 -1.81 -0.67
N PHE A 205 -12.50 -2.35 0.54
CA PHE A 205 -12.49 -1.63 1.80
C PHE A 205 -11.22 -1.96 2.57
N PRO A 206 -10.18 -1.13 2.53
CA PRO A 206 -9.00 -1.33 3.33
C PRO A 206 -9.15 -0.75 4.73
N VAL A 207 -8.62 -1.46 5.73
CA VAL A 207 -8.33 -0.97 7.07
C VAL A 207 -6.82 -0.98 7.21
N VAL A 208 -6.25 0.16 7.50
CA VAL A 208 -4.80 0.39 7.53
C VAL A 208 -4.38 0.68 8.95
N THR A 209 -3.29 0.07 9.38
CA THR A 209 -2.55 0.45 10.59
C THR A 209 -1.18 0.92 10.14
N THR A 210 -0.82 2.16 10.45
CA THR A 210 0.49 2.74 10.19
C THR A 210 1.21 2.99 11.50
N ARG A 211 2.46 2.54 11.61
CA ARG A 211 3.36 2.78 12.74
C ARG A 211 4.57 3.51 12.23
N VAL A 212 4.90 4.62 12.88
CA VAL A 212 6.09 5.41 12.58
C VAL A 212 6.86 5.58 13.88
N ARG A 213 8.17 5.30 13.84
CA ARG A 213 9.10 5.61 14.90
C ARG A 213 10.29 6.33 14.29
N ALA A 214 10.64 7.47 14.84
CA ALA A 214 11.78 8.27 14.43
C ALA A 214 12.71 8.49 15.61
N GLU A 215 14.00 8.24 15.43
CA GLU A 215 15.06 8.54 16.39
C GLU A 215 16.12 9.37 15.67
N ALA A 216 16.47 10.52 16.22
CA ALA A 216 17.43 11.41 15.60
C ALA A 216 18.56 11.76 16.57
N GLN A 217 19.77 11.80 16.03
CA GLN A 217 20.95 12.29 16.72
C GLN A 217 21.50 13.48 15.95
N ALA A 218 21.54 14.65 16.58
CA ALA A 218 21.95 15.90 15.94
C ALA A 218 23.22 16.46 16.61
N THR A 219 24.15 16.98 15.80
CA THR A 219 25.40 17.57 16.23
C THR A 219 25.61 18.93 15.55
N VAL A 220 26.05 19.93 16.30
CA VAL A 220 26.43 21.23 15.73
C VAL A 220 27.86 21.14 15.15
N VAL A 221 27.96 21.46 13.86
CA VAL A 221 29.25 21.56 13.17
C VAL A 221 29.61 23.01 12.98
N SER A 222 30.57 23.51 13.78
CA SER A 222 31.04 24.88 13.71
C SER A 222 32.40 24.99 13.02
N THR A 223 32.53 26.02 12.19
CA THR A 223 33.83 26.38 11.55
C THR A 223 34.68 27.30 12.41
N LEU A 224 34.14 27.80 13.52
CA LEU A 224 34.81 28.71 14.44
C LEU A 224 35.51 27.95 15.57
N PRO A 225 36.63 28.52 16.11
CA PRO A 225 37.35 27.91 17.25
C PRO A 225 36.54 27.85 18.55
N ALA A 226 35.53 28.70 18.71
CA ALA A 226 34.57 28.68 19.81
C ALA A 226 33.19 28.50 19.25
N THR A 227 32.49 27.44 19.64
CA THR A 227 31.09 27.18 19.25
C THR A 227 30.19 28.21 19.91
N VAL A 228 29.49 28.96 19.09
CA VAL A 228 28.45 29.91 19.53
C VAL A 228 27.12 29.19 19.70
N HIS A 229 26.93 28.11 18.93
CA HIS A 229 25.74 27.28 18.94
C HIS A 229 26.02 25.93 19.61
N SER A 230 25.15 25.50 20.51
CA SER A 230 25.21 24.18 21.13
C SER A 230 23.80 23.74 21.56
N PHE A 231 23.58 22.46 21.70
CA PHE A 231 22.35 21.90 22.29
C PHE A 231 22.33 22.00 23.83
N GLY A 232 23.37 22.61 24.44
CA GLY A 232 23.57 22.72 25.87
C GLY A 232 24.71 21.84 26.37
N PRO A 233 25.20 22.08 27.60
CA PRO A 233 26.44 21.52 28.12
C PRO A 233 26.44 20.00 28.29
N ASP A 234 25.26 19.36 28.32
CA ASP A 234 25.10 17.90 28.49
C ASP A 234 24.36 17.26 27.30
N SER A 235 24.17 17.96 26.18
CA SER A 235 23.28 17.59 25.10
C SER A 235 23.92 17.59 23.70
N ASP A 236 25.23 17.48 23.59
CA ASP A 236 25.90 17.37 22.31
C ASP A 236 26.61 15.99 22.21
N PRO A 237 26.13 15.06 21.37
CA PRO A 237 25.01 15.16 20.45
C PRO A 237 23.63 15.17 21.16
N SER A 238 22.70 15.91 20.60
CA SER A 238 21.29 15.89 21.04
C SER A 238 20.57 14.69 20.45
N THR A 239 19.88 13.92 21.29
CA THR A 239 19.09 12.76 20.85
C THR A 239 17.62 13.02 21.11
N SER A 240 16.78 12.76 20.13
CA SER A 240 15.32 12.86 20.26
C SER A 240 14.65 11.64 19.67
N THR A 241 13.52 11.22 20.24
CA THR A 241 12.76 10.06 19.77
C THR A 241 11.27 10.40 19.82
N GLU A 242 10.59 10.14 18.72
CA GLU A 242 9.14 10.27 18.58
C GLU A 242 8.56 9.00 17.95
N SER A 243 7.32 8.66 18.29
CA SER A 243 6.65 7.51 17.70
C SER A 243 5.15 7.64 17.77
N GLY A 244 4.45 7.05 16.80
CA GLY A 244 3.00 7.01 16.77
C GLY A 244 2.48 5.79 16.04
N GLU A 245 1.25 5.42 16.33
CA GLU A 245 0.50 4.35 15.67
C GLU A 245 -0.94 4.79 15.50
N GLU A 246 -1.45 4.69 14.26
CA GLU A 246 -2.84 4.98 13.94
C GLU A 246 -3.46 3.84 13.14
N THR A 247 -4.75 3.61 13.37
CA THR A 247 -5.54 2.60 12.66
C THR A 247 -6.86 3.20 12.21
N GLY A 248 -7.18 3.06 10.93
CA GLY A 248 -8.43 3.56 10.38
C GLY A 248 -8.76 3.00 9.02
N ILE A 249 -9.84 3.51 8.43
CA ILE A 249 -10.23 3.17 7.06
C ILE A 249 -9.24 3.87 6.12
N GLY A 250 -8.71 3.11 5.16
CA GLY A 250 -7.91 3.65 4.07
C GLY A 250 -8.76 4.14 2.89
N ASP A 251 -8.11 4.36 1.75
CA ASP A 251 -8.80 4.80 0.54
C ASP A 251 -9.64 3.68 -0.07
N ILE A 252 -10.96 3.88 -0.13
CA ILE A 252 -11.90 2.93 -0.72
C ILE A 252 -11.72 2.91 -2.24
N ILE A 253 -11.69 1.70 -2.81
CA ILE A 253 -11.50 1.51 -4.25
C ILE A 253 -12.75 0.92 -4.87
N VAL A 254 -13.21 1.53 -5.95
CA VAL A 254 -14.32 1.02 -6.78
C VAL A 254 -13.77 0.68 -8.15
N ARG A 255 -14.09 -0.54 -8.64
CA ARG A 255 -13.58 -1.05 -9.92
C ARG A 255 -14.71 -1.56 -10.79
N SER A 256 -14.49 -1.51 -12.08
CA SER A 256 -15.38 -2.09 -13.08
C SER A 256 -14.55 -2.73 -14.18
N LYS A 257 -14.77 -4.02 -14.45
CA LYS A 257 -14.07 -4.79 -15.49
C LYS A 257 -15.06 -5.24 -16.55
N TYR A 258 -14.76 -4.92 -17.80
CA TYR A 258 -15.53 -5.33 -18.97
C TYR A 258 -14.67 -6.13 -19.94
N ASN A 259 -14.99 -7.42 -20.11
CA ASN A 259 -14.37 -8.31 -21.07
C ASN A 259 -15.05 -8.14 -22.42
N PHE A 260 -14.39 -7.48 -23.36
CA PHE A 260 -14.95 -7.16 -24.68
C PHE A 260 -14.55 -8.13 -25.80
N LEU A 261 -13.51 -8.96 -25.57
CA LEU A 261 -13.11 -10.01 -26.50
C LEU A 261 -12.83 -11.29 -25.73
N ARG A 262 -13.60 -12.34 -26.01
CA ARG A 262 -13.48 -13.62 -25.34
C ARG A 262 -13.60 -14.77 -26.33
N ASP A 263 -12.74 -15.78 -26.15
CA ASP A 263 -12.74 -17.04 -26.93
C ASP A 263 -12.75 -16.81 -28.46
N TYR A 264 -12.06 -15.75 -28.94
CA TYR A 264 -12.01 -15.41 -30.37
C TYR A 264 -10.81 -16.04 -31.06
N GLY A 265 -10.95 -17.27 -31.49
CA GLY A 265 -9.93 -18.01 -32.24
C GLY A 265 -8.57 -18.11 -31.56
N SER A 266 -7.51 -17.58 -32.17
CA SER A 266 -6.15 -17.56 -31.62
C SER A 266 -5.81 -16.28 -30.80
N TRP A 267 -6.73 -15.32 -30.74
CA TRP A 267 -6.51 -14.08 -30.01
C TRP A 267 -6.57 -14.29 -28.49
N PRO A 268 -5.85 -13.49 -27.68
CA PRO A 268 -6.06 -13.47 -26.25
C PRO A 268 -7.45 -12.92 -25.90
N ASP A 269 -7.96 -13.29 -24.75
CA ASP A 269 -9.10 -12.60 -24.14
C ASP A 269 -8.65 -11.19 -23.74
N LEU A 270 -9.49 -10.18 -24.04
CA LEU A 270 -9.21 -8.78 -23.76
C LEU A 270 -10.29 -8.17 -22.87
N ALA A 271 -9.86 -7.38 -21.90
CA ALA A 271 -10.75 -6.62 -21.03
C ALA A 271 -10.20 -5.21 -20.78
N ILE A 272 -11.10 -4.31 -20.44
CA ILE A 272 -10.77 -3.02 -19.84
C ILE A 272 -11.20 -3.01 -18.38
N VAL A 273 -10.39 -2.38 -17.53
CA VAL A 273 -10.70 -2.12 -16.13
C VAL A 273 -10.65 -0.62 -15.91
N GLY A 274 -11.72 -0.06 -15.37
CA GLY A 274 -11.74 1.28 -14.81
C GLY A 274 -11.74 1.18 -13.29
N GLN A 275 -10.93 1.99 -12.62
CA GLN A 275 -10.83 2.03 -11.17
C GLN A 275 -10.83 3.47 -10.69
N VAL A 276 -11.52 3.71 -9.59
CA VAL A 276 -11.47 4.97 -8.84
C VAL A 276 -11.08 4.65 -7.40
N LYS A 277 -10.01 5.24 -6.94
CA LYS A 277 -9.61 5.27 -5.53
C LYS A 277 -10.13 6.58 -4.93
N LEU A 278 -10.94 6.50 -3.90
CA LEU A 278 -11.56 7.63 -3.23
C LEU A 278 -10.69 8.09 -2.07
N ALA A 279 -10.52 9.39 -1.88
CA ALA A 279 -9.82 9.99 -0.75
C ALA A 279 -10.65 9.85 0.53
N THR A 280 -10.71 8.64 1.09
CA THR A 280 -11.47 8.33 2.31
C THR A 280 -10.58 8.03 3.51
N GLY A 281 -9.31 7.74 3.28
CA GLY A 281 -8.31 7.56 4.33
C GLY A 281 -7.83 8.90 4.88
N ASP A 282 -7.40 8.89 6.12
CA ASP A 282 -6.83 10.04 6.81
C ASP A 282 -5.38 10.25 6.35
N GLU A 283 -5.13 11.31 5.57
CA GLU A 283 -3.79 11.64 5.05
C GLU A 283 -2.83 12.10 6.14
N ASP A 284 -3.34 12.80 7.16
CA ASP A 284 -2.54 13.31 8.27
C ASP A 284 -1.96 12.17 9.10
N ASN A 285 -2.66 11.04 9.14
CA ASN A 285 -2.26 9.81 9.82
C ASN A 285 -1.72 8.73 8.87
N LEU A 286 -1.41 9.08 7.63
CA LEU A 286 -0.79 8.17 6.63
C LEU A 286 -1.63 6.90 6.38
N LEU A 287 -2.96 7.01 6.48
CA LEU A 287 -3.92 5.93 6.22
C LEU A 287 -4.48 5.97 4.80
N GLY A 288 -4.30 7.08 4.10
CA GLY A 288 -4.71 7.32 2.71
C GLY A 288 -3.90 8.43 2.07
N THR A 289 -4.17 8.71 0.79
CA THR A 289 -3.43 9.72 0.03
C THR A 289 -4.01 11.13 0.11
N GLY A 290 -5.23 11.28 0.67
CA GLY A 290 -5.98 12.53 0.57
C GLY A 290 -6.48 12.86 -0.85
N GLU A 291 -6.13 12.04 -1.85
CA GLU A 291 -6.37 12.29 -3.26
C GLU A 291 -7.23 11.21 -3.91
N THR A 292 -8.06 11.63 -4.87
CA THR A 292 -8.83 10.72 -5.71
C THR A 292 -8.03 10.37 -6.96
N ASN A 293 -7.77 9.07 -7.17
CA ASN A 293 -7.03 8.58 -8.34
C ASN A 293 -7.97 7.79 -9.26
N VAL A 294 -7.78 7.98 -10.56
CA VAL A 294 -8.51 7.26 -11.61
C VAL A 294 -7.53 6.45 -12.45
N LEU A 295 -7.72 5.14 -12.50
CA LEU A 295 -6.87 4.22 -13.27
C LEU A 295 -7.69 3.54 -14.37
N GLY A 296 -7.17 3.56 -15.58
CA GLY A 296 -7.65 2.75 -16.70
C GLY A 296 -6.64 1.67 -17.06
N LEU A 297 -7.06 0.39 -17.12
CA LEU A 297 -6.21 -0.75 -17.50
C LEU A 297 -6.74 -1.44 -18.73
N LEU A 298 -5.85 -1.79 -19.66
CA LEU A 298 -6.07 -2.81 -20.69
C LEU A 298 -5.46 -4.12 -20.20
N VAL A 299 -6.26 -5.19 -20.24
CA VAL A 299 -5.88 -6.52 -19.74
C VAL A 299 -5.97 -7.53 -20.88
N ALA A 300 -4.91 -8.30 -21.06
CA ALA A 300 -4.86 -9.42 -21.99
C ALA A 300 -4.47 -10.70 -21.27
N SER A 301 -5.16 -11.81 -21.54
CA SER A 301 -4.79 -13.11 -20.98
C SER A 301 -5.20 -14.25 -21.89
N ARG A 302 -4.48 -15.38 -21.83
CA ARG A 302 -4.85 -16.59 -22.57
C ARG A 302 -4.39 -17.85 -21.86
N THR A 303 -5.27 -18.84 -21.78
CA THR A 303 -4.94 -20.12 -21.15
C THR A 303 -4.31 -21.09 -22.15
N PHE A 304 -3.14 -21.62 -21.82
CA PHE A 304 -2.39 -22.64 -22.54
C PHE A 304 -2.19 -23.87 -21.63
N GLY A 305 -3.05 -24.86 -21.77
CA GLY A 305 -2.98 -26.04 -20.89
C GLY A 305 -3.13 -25.69 -19.40
N PRO A 306 -2.10 -25.90 -18.55
CA PRO A 306 -2.16 -25.57 -17.15
C PRO A 306 -1.81 -24.10 -16.84
N ALA A 307 -1.19 -23.37 -17.77
CA ALA A 307 -0.66 -22.03 -17.58
C ALA A 307 -1.52 -20.96 -18.26
N THR A 308 -1.65 -19.80 -17.61
CA THR A 308 -2.35 -18.64 -18.14
C THR A 308 -1.45 -17.41 -18.02
N PRO A 309 -0.67 -17.07 -19.05
CA PRO A 309 -0.01 -15.77 -19.13
C PRO A 309 -1.03 -14.63 -19.17
N HIS A 310 -0.63 -13.50 -18.60
CA HIS A 310 -1.41 -12.27 -18.62
C HIS A 310 -0.49 -11.04 -18.70
N VAL A 311 -1.04 -9.98 -19.29
CA VAL A 311 -0.41 -8.67 -19.41
C VAL A 311 -1.45 -7.62 -19.08
N ASN A 312 -1.08 -6.66 -18.24
CA ASN A 312 -1.89 -5.51 -17.90
C ASN A 312 -1.08 -4.25 -18.21
N LEU A 313 -1.71 -3.26 -18.82
CA LEU A 313 -1.10 -1.96 -19.08
C LEU A 313 -2.14 -0.87 -18.80
N GLY A 314 -1.79 0.12 -18.02
CA GLY A 314 -2.71 1.16 -17.63
C GLY A 314 -2.04 2.49 -17.36
N TYR A 315 -2.92 3.47 -17.20
CA TYR A 315 -2.56 4.83 -16.86
C TYR A 315 -3.41 5.32 -15.70
N GLU A 316 -2.76 5.87 -14.68
CA GLU A 316 -3.37 6.41 -13.49
C GLU A 316 -3.20 7.93 -13.46
N PHE A 317 -4.32 8.60 -13.23
CA PHE A 317 -4.39 10.04 -13.02
C PHE A 317 -4.66 10.29 -11.55
N SER A 318 -3.94 11.22 -10.95
CA SER A 318 -4.31 11.84 -9.68
C SER A 318 -5.04 13.15 -9.92
N THR A 319 -6.07 13.45 -9.11
CA THR A 319 -6.87 14.66 -9.29
C THR A 319 -6.23 15.91 -8.69
N ASP A 320 -5.39 15.73 -7.65
CA ASP A 320 -4.84 16.83 -6.86
C ASP A 320 -3.30 16.90 -6.93
N SER A 321 -2.64 15.82 -7.35
CA SER A 321 -1.19 15.81 -7.56
C SER A 321 -0.83 15.81 -9.04
N THR A 322 0.36 16.27 -9.38
CA THR A 322 0.91 16.19 -10.73
C THR A 322 1.50 14.81 -11.05
N GLN A 323 1.41 13.85 -10.11
CA GLN A 323 1.99 12.52 -10.23
C GLN A 323 1.07 11.56 -10.98
N ASN A 324 1.22 11.54 -12.31
CA ASN A 324 0.56 10.54 -13.15
C ASN A 324 1.47 9.34 -13.36
N ASN A 325 0.88 8.13 -13.38
CA ASN A 325 1.64 6.89 -13.41
C ASN A 325 1.24 6.00 -14.59
N VAL A 326 2.22 5.47 -15.31
CA VAL A 326 2.03 4.28 -16.15
C VAL A 326 2.20 3.05 -15.27
N ARG A 327 1.20 2.17 -15.24
CA ARG A 327 1.23 0.89 -14.51
C ARG A 327 1.22 -0.27 -15.47
N TYR A 328 2.05 -1.27 -15.22
CA TYR A 328 2.05 -2.49 -16.01
C TYR A 328 2.32 -3.72 -15.15
N VAL A 329 1.75 -4.85 -15.57
CA VAL A 329 2.00 -6.17 -14.98
C VAL A 329 2.20 -7.17 -16.12
N VAL A 330 3.21 -7.99 -15.98
CA VAL A 330 3.44 -9.14 -16.87
C VAL A 330 3.65 -10.37 -15.99
N GLY A 331 2.85 -11.39 -16.20
CA GLY A 331 2.94 -12.58 -15.37
C GLY A 331 2.26 -13.80 -15.96
N PHE A 332 2.27 -14.85 -15.19
CA PHE A 332 1.51 -16.06 -15.49
C PHE A 332 1.17 -16.78 -14.18
N ASP A 333 0.08 -17.52 -14.22
CA ASP A 333 -0.26 -18.48 -13.19
C ASP A 333 -0.43 -19.87 -13.81
N ALA A 334 -0.06 -20.89 -13.05
CA ALA A 334 -0.05 -22.26 -13.52
C ALA A 334 -0.63 -23.23 -12.49
N GLN A 335 -1.56 -24.07 -12.92
CA GLN A 335 -2.06 -25.17 -12.11
C GLN A 335 -1.00 -26.26 -12.01
N MET A 336 -0.43 -26.44 -10.81
CA MET A 336 0.55 -27.50 -10.55
C MET A 336 -0.13 -28.80 -10.10
N LEU A 337 -1.17 -28.68 -9.29
CA LEU A 337 -2.03 -29.77 -8.84
C LEU A 337 -3.50 -29.34 -8.96
N PRO A 338 -4.47 -30.25 -8.91
CA PRO A 338 -5.89 -29.89 -9.01
C PRO A 338 -6.35 -28.82 -8.02
N ALA A 339 -5.69 -28.72 -6.86
CA ALA A 339 -6.00 -27.75 -5.82
C ALA A 339 -4.92 -26.67 -5.64
N LEU A 340 -3.81 -26.70 -6.38
CA LEU A 340 -2.66 -25.81 -6.18
C LEU A 340 -2.31 -25.09 -7.49
N THR A 341 -2.26 -23.77 -7.41
CA THR A 341 -1.78 -22.87 -8.46
C THR A 341 -0.57 -22.10 -7.94
N LEU A 342 0.49 -22.03 -8.73
CA LEU A 342 1.58 -21.07 -8.53
C LEU A 342 1.37 -19.88 -9.44
N ALA A 343 1.77 -18.70 -8.99
CA ALA A 343 1.70 -17.49 -9.80
C ALA A 343 2.96 -16.65 -9.64
N PHE A 344 3.31 -15.94 -10.70
CA PHE A 344 4.50 -15.12 -10.85
C PHE A 344 4.12 -13.85 -11.61
N ASP A 345 4.38 -12.70 -11.03
CA ASP A 345 4.08 -11.40 -11.62
C ASP A 345 5.31 -10.48 -11.52
N VAL A 346 5.60 -9.74 -12.58
CA VAL A 346 6.48 -8.59 -12.57
C VAL A 346 5.60 -7.36 -12.71
N LEU A 347 5.70 -6.47 -11.74
CA LEU A 347 4.90 -5.25 -11.66
C LEU A 347 5.81 -4.05 -11.81
N GLY A 348 5.37 -3.06 -12.58
CA GLY A 348 6.08 -1.80 -12.71
C GLY A 348 5.14 -0.62 -12.62
N ARG A 349 5.65 0.46 -12.01
CA ARG A 349 5.04 1.78 -11.96
C ARG A 349 6.08 2.80 -12.42
N TRP A 350 5.71 3.61 -13.39
CA TRP A 350 6.56 4.67 -13.89
C TRP A 350 5.84 6.02 -13.73
N GLU A 351 6.41 6.87 -12.91
CA GLU A 351 5.98 8.25 -12.74
C GLU A 351 6.57 9.12 -13.86
N HIS A 352 5.75 9.94 -14.51
CA HIS A 352 6.22 10.72 -15.62
C HIS A 352 5.94 12.22 -15.48
N ASP A 353 5.12 12.61 -14.52
CA ASP A 353 4.79 14.00 -14.17
C ASP A 353 5.01 14.22 -12.68
N GLY A 354 5.60 15.34 -12.27
CA GLY A 354 5.85 15.71 -10.89
C GLY A 354 7.33 15.88 -10.55
N ASP A 355 7.64 16.05 -9.28
CA ASP A 355 9.01 16.26 -8.79
C ASP A 355 9.88 15.00 -8.90
N GLY A 356 9.26 13.81 -8.90
CA GLY A 356 9.90 12.50 -9.11
C GLY A 356 9.85 12.04 -10.58
N VAL A 357 9.98 12.96 -11.54
CA VAL A 357 9.93 12.64 -12.97
C VAL A 357 10.96 11.57 -13.34
N GLY A 358 10.46 10.43 -13.82
CA GLY A 358 11.27 9.30 -14.22
C GLY A 358 11.39 8.18 -13.22
N ASP A 359 10.82 8.31 -12.03
CA ASP A 359 10.80 7.24 -11.03
C ASP A 359 10.13 6.00 -11.58
N HIS A 360 10.87 4.93 -11.60
CA HIS A 360 10.41 3.65 -12.12
C HIS A 360 10.59 2.54 -11.10
N THR A 361 9.55 2.23 -10.35
CA THR A 361 9.57 1.12 -9.41
C THR A 361 9.24 -0.19 -10.11
N LEU A 362 10.03 -1.23 -9.84
CA LEU A 362 9.89 -2.56 -10.40
C LEU A 362 9.91 -3.61 -9.29
N ASP A 363 8.93 -4.50 -9.30
CA ASP A 363 8.74 -5.53 -8.28
C ASP A 363 8.49 -6.91 -8.92
N PHE A 364 8.90 -7.95 -8.21
CA PHE A 364 8.64 -9.33 -8.55
C PHE A 364 7.79 -10.00 -7.47
N ALA A 365 6.63 -10.49 -7.84
CA ALA A 365 5.75 -11.24 -6.97
C ALA A 365 5.79 -12.73 -7.28
N VAL A 366 5.89 -13.55 -6.25
CA VAL A 366 5.78 -15.00 -6.35
C VAL A 366 4.91 -15.52 -5.22
N GLY A 367 4.06 -16.48 -5.52
CA GLY A 367 3.22 -17.08 -4.51
C GLY A 367 2.36 -18.23 -5.03
N ALA A 368 1.47 -18.67 -4.15
CA ALA A 368 0.61 -19.81 -4.39
C ALA A 368 -0.83 -19.52 -3.95
N LYS A 369 -1.77 -20.12 -4.67
CA LYS A 369 -3.17 -20.26 -4.26
C LYS A 369 -3.48 -21.75 -4.05
N TRP A 370 -4.04 -22.06 -2.91
CA TRP A 370 -4.42 -23.43 -2.55
C TRP A 370 -5.90 -23.50 -2.21
N ASN A 371 -6.65 -24.31 -2.96
CA ASN A 371 -8.07 -24.51 -2.70
C ASN A 371 -8.28 -25.56 -1.60
N LEU A 372 -8.40 -25.07 -0.37
CA LEU A 372 -8.71 -25.91 0.79
C LEU A 372 -10.13 -26.45 0.69
N PHE A 373 -10.29 -27.73 0.96
CA PHE A 373 -11.59 -28.41 0.94
C PHE A 373 -12.36 -28.26 -0.38
N ARG A 374 -11.69 -27.83 -1.48
CA ARG A 374 -12.28 -27.56 -2.81
C ARG A 374 -13.31 -26.42 -2.86
N VAL A 375 -13.37 -25.59 -1.84
CA VAL A 375 -14.37 -24.50 -1.73
C VAL A 375 -13.76 -23.20 -1.25
N LEU A 376 -12.57 -23.23 -0.64
CA LEU A 376 -11.97 -22.10 0.06
C LEU A 376 -10.55 -21.89 -0.44
N PRO A 377 -10.35 -21.11 -1.54
CA PRO A 377 -9.02 -20.71 -1.94
C PRO A 377 -8.36 -19.82 -0.89
N VAL A 378 -7.14 -20.21 -0.52
CA VAL A 378 -6.23 -19.44 0.33
C VAL A 378 -5.02 -19.08 -0.51
N SER A 379 -4.55 -17.85 -0.41
CA SER A 379 -3.37 -17.36 -1.11
C SER A 379 -2.28 -16.92 -0.15
N ALA A 380 -1.04 -17.07 -0.59
CA ALA A 380 0.11 -16.47 0.07
C ALA A 380 1.11 -16.03 -1.01
N ASN A 381 1.63 -14.83 -0.89
CA ASN A 381 2.65 -14.32 -1.79
C ASN A 381 3.68 -13.46 -1.07
N VAL A 382 4.81 -13.29 -1.73
CA VAL A 382 5.83 -12.31 -1.40
C VAL A 382 6.08 -11.43 -2.60
N LEU A 383 6.26 -10.14 -2.35
CA LEU A 383 6.69 -9.15 -3.33
C LEU A 383 8.11 -8.72 -2.96
N LEU A 384 9.01 -8.76 -3.93
CA LEU A 384 10.41 -8.45 -3.81
C LEU A 384 10.75 -7.29 -4.75
N PRO A 385 11.36 -6.21 -4.28
CA PRO A 385 11.79 -5.13 -5.14
C PRO A 385 12.92 -5.60 -6.08
N LEU A 386 12.80 -5.31 -7.36
CA LEU A 386 13.84 -5.55 -8.35
C LEU A 386 14.80 -4.35 -8.49
N ASN A 387 14.34 -3.15 -8.15
CA ASN A 387 15.17 -1.98 -7.95
C ASN A 387 14.90 -1.36 -6.57
N LYS A 388 15.87 -0.64 -6.03
CA LYS A 388 15.79 -0.04 -4.68
C LYS A 388 16.22 1.42 -4.65
N ASP A 389 16.50 1.98 -5.82
CA ASP A 389 17.12 3.30 -5.95
C ASP A 389 16.07 4.42 -6.13
N GLU A 390 14.80 4.07 -6.32
CA GLU A 390 13.72 5.01 -6.58
C GLU A 390 12.49 4.70 -5.72
N GLY A 391 11.87 5.75 -5.20
CA GLY A 391 10.67 5.70 -4.39
C GLY A 391 10.84 5.04 -3.02
N LEU A 392 9.74 4.79 -2.35
CA LEU A 392 9.69 4.13 -1.04
C LEU A 392 9.69 2.61 -1.21
N ARG A 393 10.69 1.93 -0.64
CA ARG A 393 10.95 0.50 -0.87
C ARG A 393 11.00 -0.30 0.43
N ALA A 394 10.47 -1.51 0.38
CA ALA A 394 10.63 -2.53 1.41
C ALA A 394 11.55 -3.64 0.88
N ASP A 395 12.24 -4.38 1.73
CA ASP A 395 13.01 -5.55 1.28
C ASP A 395 12.11 -6.70 0.87
N VAL A 396 10.98 -6.87 1.55
CA VAL A 396 9.98 -7.89 1.26
C VAL A 396 8.62 -7.45 1.78
N ILE A 397 7.57 -7.75 0.99
CA ILE A 397 6.19 -7.51 1.37
C ILE A 397 5.46 -8.85 1.38
N TRP A 398 4.75 -9.13 2.46
CA TRP A 398 4.01 -10.37 2.64
C TRP A 398 2.52 -10.14 2.52
N THR A 399 1.85 -10.97 1.73
CA THR A 399 0.39 -10.95 1.64
C THR A 399 -0.17 -12.35 1.78
N VAL A 400 -1.19 -12.48 2.59
CA VAL A 400 -2.01 -13.69 2.68
C VAL A 400 -3.47 -13.34 2.41
N GLY A 401 -4.21 -14.26 1.84
CA GLY A 401 -5.60 -14.00 1.47
C GLY A 401 -6.46 -15.25 1.54
N ILE A 402 -7.75 -15.02 1.61
CA ILE A 402 -8.78 -16.05 1.58
C ILE A 402 -9.96 -15.52 0.75
N GLU A 403 -10.53 -16.35 -0.08
CA GLU A 403 -11.62 -15.95 -0.95
C GLU A 403 -12.72 -17.02 -1.02
N TYR A 404 -13.94 -16.55 -1.29
CA TYR A 404 -15.09 -17.44 -1.47
C TYR A 404 -16.03 -16.88 -2.55
N THR A 405 -16.45 -17.73 -3.47
CA THR A 405 -17.37 -17.34 -4.57
C THR A 405 -18.67 -18.11 -4.46
N PHE A 406 -19.76 -17.34 -4.47
CA PHE A 406 -21.15 -17.82 -4.44
C PHE A 406 -21.74 -17.88 -5.84
#